data_273d0af4be29424b6f179c1e82f4aa80
#
_entry.id   273d0af4be29424b6f179c1e82f4aa80
#
_cell.length_a   1.000
_cell.length_b   1.000
_cell.length_c   1.000
_cell.angle_alpha   90.00
_cell.angle_beta   90.00
_cell.angle_gamma   90.00
#
_symmetry.space_group_name_H-M   'P 1'
#
loop_
_entity.id
_entity.type
_entity.pdbx_description
1 polymer ?
#
loop_
_entity_poly.entity_id
_entity_poly.type
_entity_poly.pdbx_seq_one_letter_code
_entity_poly.pdbx_strand_id
1 'polypeptide(L)'
;MPRKGITGHDEWVVTEALATALVALEQLEPTQQSRQQMDDIRKLLAANCQPGTINLHLAQAKCRLNPHADRAAIYREYGFEDWEV
;
A
#
# COMPACT_ATOMS: atom_id res chain seq x y z
N MET A 1 14.93 -24.95 -0.82
CA MET A 1 14.61 -24.35 -0.57
C MET A 1 13.83 -24.14 -0.34
N PRO A 2 14.00 -24.19 -0.10
CA PRO A 2 13.01 -24.02 0.45
C PRO A 2 12.16 -22.97 0.28
N ARG A 3 12.05 -22.20 0.77
CA ARG A 3 11.16 -21.30 0.72
C ARG A 3 11.24 -20.61 -0.43
N LYS A 4 10.32 -20.39 -1.00
CA LYS A 4 10.30 -19.70 -2.02
C LYS A 4 9.72 -18.49 -1.82
N GLY A 5 9.23 -18.10 -0.89
CA GLY A 5 8.59 -16.84 -0.65
C GLY A 5 9.57 -15.70 -0.65
N ILE A 6 9.03 -14.51 -0.62
CA ILE A 6 9.80 -13.30 -0.58
C ILE A 6 10.03 -12.93 0.86
N THR A 7 11.27 -12.67 1.24
CA THR A 7 11.57 -12.36 2.61
C THR A 7 12.51 -11.17 2.71
N GLY A 8 12.56 -10.58 3.90
CA GLY A 8 13.52 -9.53 4.20
C GLY A 8 13.37 -8.32 3.31
N HIS A 9 14.48 -7.88 2.75
CA HIS A 9 14.48 -6.69 1.92
C HIS A 9 13.59 -6.86 0.69
N ASP A 10 13.60 -8.04 0.09
CA ASP A 10 12.78 -8.28 -1.09
C ASP A 10 11.30 -8.16 -0.78
N GLU A 11 10.90 -8.66 0.39
CA GLU A 11 9.51 -8.51 0.81
C GLU A 11 9.14 -7.05 0.94
N TRP A 12 10.02 -6.25 1.51
CA TRP A 12 9.79 -4.82 1.66
C TRP A 12 9.60 -4.15 0.31
N VAL A 13 10.49 -4.46 -0.64
CA VAL A 13 10.44 -3.86 -1.96
C VAL A 13 9.13 -4.22 -2.67
N VAL A 14 8.74 -5.49 -2.62
CA VAL A 14 7.52 -5.93 -3.29
C VAL A 14 6.29 -5.29 -2.65
N THR A 15 6.25 -5.27 -1.31
CA THR A 15 5.11 -4.67 -0.61
C THR A 15 4.98 -3.20 -0.98
N GLU A 16 6.10 -2.50 -1.00
CA GLU A 16 6.07 -1.08 -1.34
C GLU A 16 5.59 -0.86 -2.77
N ALA A 17 6.06 -1.67 -3.71
CA ALA A 17 5.66 -1.55 -5.10
C ALA A 17 4.18 -1.82 -5.28
N LEU A 18 3.66 -2.87 -4.63
CA LEU A 18 2.25 -3.21 -4.74
C LEU A 18 1.38 -2.13 -4.10
N ALA A 19 1.79 -1.63 -2.94
CA ALA A 19 1.03 -0.58 -2.26
C ALA A 19 1.01 0.69 -3.10
N THR A 20 2.13 1.05 -3.70
CA THR A 20 2.20 2.23 -4.54
C THR A 20 1.29 2.08 -5.76
N ALA A 21 1.31 0.90 -6.37
CA ALA A 21 0.46 0.65 -7.54
C ALA A 21 -1.01 0.74 -7.14
N LEU A 22 -1.38 0.16 -6.01
CA LEU A 22 -2.78 0.18 -5.57
C LEU A 22 -3.26 1.61 -5.34
N VAL A 23 -2.47 2.41 -4.61
CA VAL A 23 -2.86 3.79 -4.33
C VAL A 23 -2.96 4.59 -5.63
N ALA A 24 -2.01 4.40 -6.54
CA ALA A 24 -2.04 5.10 -7.83
C ALA A 24 -3.29 4.75 -8.61
N LEU A 25 -3.66 3.46 -8.62
CA LEU A 25 -4.87 3.03 -9.33
C LEU A 25 -6.12 3.63 -8.69
N GLU A 26 -6.16 3.70 -7.36
CA GLU A 26 -7.31 4.26 -6.67
C GLU A 26 -7.49 5.75 -6.94
N GLN A 27 -6.43 6.42 -7.36
CA GLN A 27 -6.51 7.85 -7.65
C GLN A 27 -6.91 8.15 -9.09
N LEU A 28 -7.06 7.13 -9.92
CA LEU A 28 -7.56 7.32 -11.27
C LEU A 28 -9.05 7.58 -11.25
N GLU A 29 -9.56 8.14 -12.34
CA GLU A 29 -11.00 8.28 -12.51
C GLU A 29 -11.63 6.89 -12.42
N PRO A 30 -12.82 6.78 -11.83
CA PRO A 30 -13.46 5.47 -11.69
C PRO A 30 -13.57 4.70 -13.01
N THR A 31 -13.78 5.40 -14.12
CA THR A 31 -13.90 4.73 -15.41
C THR A 31 -12.58 4.18 -15.91
N GLN A 32 -11.48 4.63 -15.32
CA GLN A 32 -10.15 4.16 -15.73
C GLN A 32 -9.55 3.18 -14.75
N GLN A 33 -10.25 2.88 -13.67
CA GLN A 33 -9.71 1.96 -12.69
C GLN A 33 -9.93 0.53 -13.13
N SER A 34 -8.89 -0.28 -13.02
CA SER A 34 -8.99 -1.70 -13.29
C SER A 34 -9.31 -2.41 -11.98
N ARG A 35 -10.59 -2.73 -11.78
CA ARG A 35 -10.99 -3.36 -10.53
C ARG A 35 -10.36 -4.73 -10.35
N GLN A 36 -10.21 -5.48 -11.44
CA GLN A 36 -9.57 -6.77 -11.37
C GLN A 36 -8.12 -6.65 -10.91
N GLN A 37 -7.40 -5.68 -11.47
CA GLN A 37 -6.01 -5.47 -11.09
C GLN A 37 -5.90 -5.05 -9.65
N MET A 38 -6.79 -4.15 -9.21
CA MET A 38 -6.78 -3.69 -7.82
C MET A 38 -7.07 -4.84 -6.85
N ASP A 39 -8.03 -5.70 -7.20
CA ASP A 39 -8.34 -6.85 -6.36
C ASP A 39 -7.16 -7.82 -6.30
N ASP A 40 -6.51 -8.04 -7.43
CA ASP A 40 -5.36 -8.94 -7.46
C ASP A 40 -4.24 -8.42 -6.58
N ILE A 41 -4.01 -7.10 -6.62
CA ILE A 41 -2.97 -6.50 -5.78
C ILE A 41 -3.34 -6.65 -4.30
N ARG A 42 -4.60 -6.40 -3.95
CA ARG A 42 -5.03 -6.55 -2.56
C ARG A 42 -4.85 -7.98 -2.07
N LYS A 43 -5.15 -8.96 -2.93
CA LYS A 43 -4.98 -10.35 -2.56
C LYS A 43 -3.53 -10.71 -2.36
N LEU A 44 -2.65 -10.20 -3.22
CA LEU A 44 -1.23 -10.46 -3.06
C LEU A 44 -0.70 -9.83 -1.78
N LEU A 45 -1.13 -8.62 -1.46
CA LEU A 45 -0.70 -7.98 -0.23
C LEU A 45 -1.18 -8.78 0.98
N ALA A 46 -2.46 -9.19 0.96
CA ALA A 46 -3.02 -9.92 2.09
C ALA A 46 -2.35 -11.28 2.28
N ALA A 47 -1.93 -11.90 1.19
CA ALA A 47 -1.32 -13.22 1.25
C ALA A 47 0.12 -13.17 1.75
N ASN A 48 0.80 -12.05 1.58
CA ASN A 48 2.23 -11.98 1.85
C ASN A 48 2.62 -11.02 2.97
N CYS A 49 1.71 -10.24 3.49
CA CYS A 49 2.06 -9.20 4.46
C CYS A 49 1.08 -9.15 5.61
N GLN A 50 1.56 -8.67 6.75
CA GLN A 50 0.69 -8.41 7.89
C GLN A 50 -0.17 -7.19 7.61
N PRO A 51 -1.41 -7.15 8.12
CA PRO A 51 -2.28 -6.00 7.85
C PRO A 51 -1.68 -4.67 8.27
N GLY A 52 -0.99 -4.63 9.41
CA GLY A 52 -0.37 -3.38 9.84
C GLY A 52 0.72 -2.92 8.89
N THR A 53 1.49 -3.87 8.36
CA THR A 53 2.53 -3.53 7.39
C THR A 53 1.90 -3.03 6.10
N ILE A 54 0.82 -3.65 5.65
CA ILE A 54 0.13 -3.21 4.46
C ILE A 54 -0.34 -1.77 4.63
N ASN A 55 -0.98 -1.47 5.76
CA ASN A 55 -1.50 -0.13 6.00
C ASN A 55 -0.40 0.90 6.04
N LEU A 56 0.74 0.55 6.63
CA LEU A 56 1.87 1.47 6.68
C LEU A 56 2.36 1.80 5.27
N HIS A 57 2.52 0.77 4.43
CA HIS A 57 2.99 1.00 3.07
C HIS A 57 1.97 1.79 2.25
N LEU A 58 0.67 1.53 2.44
CA LEU A 58 -0.35 2.29 1.74
C LEU A 58 -0.31 3.76 2.14
N ALA A 59 -0.18 4.03 3.44
CA ALA A 59 -0.10 5.41 3.91
C ALA A 59 1.13 6.11 3.34
N GLN A 60 2.27 5.44 3.36
CA GLN A 60 3.50 6.01 2.82
C GLN A 60 3.39 6.27 1.32
N ALA A 61 2.77 5.34 0.59
CA ALA A 61 2.60 5.50 -0.84
C ALA A 61 1.71 6.68 -1.14
N LYS A 62 0.61 6.82 -0.38
CA LYS A 62 -0.29 7.93 -0.61
C LYS A 62 0.36 9.27 -0.32
N CYS A 63 1.19 9.33 0.72
CA CYS A 63 1.94 10.54 1.01
C CYS A 63 2.90 10.88 -0.13
N ARG A 64 3.58 9.87 -0.67
CA ARG A 64 4.51 10.08 -1.76
C ARG A 64 3.83 10.59 -3.02
N LEU A 65 2.66 10.03 -3.32
CA LEU A 65 1.91 10.42 -4.51
C LEU A 65 1.14 11.71 -4.34
N ASN A 66 0.99 12.18 -3.11
CA ASN A 66 0.26 13.41 -2.81
C ASN A 66 1.10 14.27 -1.87
N PRO A 67 2.21 14.83 -2.37
CA PRO A 67 3.18 15.51 -1.50
C PRO A 67 2.65 16.74 -0.79
N HIS A 68 1.54 17.31 -1.28
CA HIS A 68 0.96 18.48 -0.64
C HIS A 68 -0.18 18.15 0.31
N ALA A 69 -0.50 16.89 0.46
CA ALA A 69 -1.59 16.49 1.35
C ALA A 69 -1.11 16.47 2.80
N ASP A 70 -2.06 16.52 3.73
CA ASP A 70 -1.77 16.45 5.15
C ASP A 70 -1.38 15.03 5.51
N ARG A 71 -0.10 14.83 5.85
CA ARG A 71 0.42 13.50 6.15
C ARG A 71 -0.29 12.88 7.35
N ALA A 72 -0.55 13.68 8.37
CA ALA A 72 -1.22 13.15 9.56
C ALA A 72 -2.61 12.63 9.24
N ALA A 73 -3.33 13.35 8.38
CA ALA A 73 -4.66 12.92 7.97
C ALA A 73 -4.59 11.61 7.19
N ILE A 74 -3.59 11.47 6.31
CA ILE A 74 -3.42 10.24 5.55
C ILE A 74 -3.13 9.06 6.48
N TYR A 75 -2.22 9.24 7.43
CA TYR A 75 -1.91 8.15 8.35
C TYR A 75 -3.11 7.77 9.21
N ARG A 76 -3.90 8.76 9.63
CA ARG A 76 -5.11 8.46 10.39
C ARG A 76 -6.12 7.68 9.54
N GLU A 77 -6.19 7.99 8.26
CA GLU A 77 -7.07 7.29 7.34
C GLU A 77 -6.79 5.79 7.31
N TYR A 78 -5.52 5.42 7.50
CA TYR A 78 -5.11 4.02 7.47
C TYR A 78 -4.97 3.41 8.86
N GLY A 79 -5.53 4.06 9.88
CA GLY A 79 -5.59 3.46 11.20
C GLY A 79 -4.53 3.90 12.19
N PHE A 80 -3.69 4.87 11.83
CA PHE A 80 -2.65 5.36 12.71
C PHE A 80 -3.12 6.63 13.40
N GLU A 81 -4.09 6.47 14.29
CA GLU A 81 -4.76 7.63 14.88
C GLU A 81 -3.88 8.49 15.76
N ASP A 82 -2.90 7.88 16.38
CA ASP A 82 -2.02 8.63 17.27
C ASP A 82 -0.72 9.02 16.58
N TRP A 83 -0.69 8.94 15.28
CA TRP A 83 0.53 9.24 14.56
C TRP A 83 0.88 10.71 14.66
N GLU A 84 2.12 10.97 15.04
CA GLU A 84 2.63 12.33 15.09
C GLU A 84 3.68 12.49 14.02
N VAL A 85 3.57 13.56 13.29
CA VAL A 85 4.41 13.77 12.13
C VAL A 85 5.43 14.84 12.37
#